data_b99a13b95fbb5b52a28635f3a6580248
#
_entry.id   b99a13b95fbb5b52a28635f3a6580248
#
_cell.length_a   1.000
_cell.length_b   1.000
_cell.length_c   1.000
_cell.angle_alpha   90.00
_cell.angle_beta   90.00
_cell.angle_gamma   90.00
#
_symmetry.space_group_name_H-M   'P 1'
#
loop_
_entity.id
_entity.type
_entity.pdbx_description
1 polymer ?
#
loop_
_entity_poly.entity_id
_entity_poly.type
_entity_poly.pdbx_seq_one_letter_code
_entity_poly.pdbx_strand_id
1 'polypeptide(L)'
;MKDKTQPITIRARWDQAQVPTGSEAQRGLLLEIEAPKRFIDESVERPPVNVALVIDRSGSMSGQPMQAAIEAAVGVTEQLRDNDRLSVVCYDSQVDVLVNGALMSPTGRQRAELKIRSLRARGTTDLSGGWLQGANCVAQVMEEHEFSSGHVILLSDGCANVGECDPEKLGELSAGLAERSVTTTCVGIGEHYSLLQMTAIAEAGQGEMHQSSKPYEIVEVLLGELGEQTQIVARNFSIHLKGMGMHEARQLTRYRKMPVNGRREYFIGNLVGGQSRRLAFLVEYPPMIEAMTKQFTATATWLDPETALEECTVAESFELEFVSPDRFDKNARDTEVAEIIAEIWMARTGYEAMQYN
;
A
#
# COMPACT_ATOMS: atom_id res chain seq x y z
N MET A 1 16.38 -9.20 25.99
CA MET A 1 15.08 -9.85 26.22
C MET A 1 14.35 -9.73 24.90
N LYS A 2 14.05 -10.84 24.20
CA LYS A 2 13.23 -10.79 22.97
C LYS A 2 11.85 -10.28 23.38
N ASP A 3 11.51 -9.11 22.86
CA ASP A 3 10.20 -8.51 23.06
C ASP A 3 9.14 -9.50 22.56
N LYS A 4 8.18 -9.85 23.41
CA LYS A 4 7.07 -10.72 23.04
C LYS A 4 6.07 -9.89 22.24
N THR A 5 6.42 -9.52 21.01
CA THR A 5 5.46 -9.02 20.04
C THR A 5 4.41 -10.11 19.84
N GLN A 6 3.15 -9.80 20.05
CA GLN A 6 2.06 -10.73 19.71
C GLN A 6 2.22 -11.09 18.23
N PRO A 7 2.05 -12.35 17.83
CA PRO A 7 2.20 -12.74 16.44
C PRO A 7 1.11 -12.10 15.58
N ILE A 8 1.42 -11.87 14.29
CA ILE A 8 0.40 -11.56 13.30
C ILE A 8 -0.58 -12.73 13.27
N THR A 9 -1.87 -12.41 13.28
CA THR A 9 -2.92 -13.44 13.24
C THR A 9 -3.68 -13.36 11.93
N ILE A 10 -4.08 -14.54 11.42
CA ILE A 10 -4.98 -14.69 10.29
C ILE A 10 -6.20 -15.43 10.79
N ARG A 11 -7.38 -14.94 10.45
CA ARG A 11 -8.64 -15.62 10.69
C ARG A 11 -9.37 -15.79 9.38
N ALA A 12 -9.74 -17.04 9.06
CA ALA A 12 -10.52 -17.38 7.88
C ALA A 12 -11.96 -17.73 8.26
N ARG A 13 -12.92 -17.09 7.64
CA ARG A 13 -14.36 -17.36 7.88
C ARG A 13 -15.12 -17.45 6.55
N TRP A 14 -16.00 -18.45 6.45
CA TRP A 14 -17.00 -18.53 5.40
C TRP A 14 -18.26 -17.76 5.79
N ASP A 15 -18.95 -17.16 4.82
CA ASP A 15 -20.30 -16.62 5.03
C ASP A 15 -21.30 -17.75 5.39
N GLN A 16 -20.99 -18.98 4.96
CA GLN A 16 -21.63 -20.20 5.37
C GLN A 16 -20.69 -21.39 5.15
N ALA A 17 -20.34 -22.08 6.24
CA ALA A 17 -19.38 -23.19 6.21
C ALA A 17 -19.96 -24.51 5.66
N GLN A 18 -21.20 -24.50 5.15
CA GLN A 18 -21.86 -25.64 4.54
C GLN A 18 -22.29 -25.38 3.11
N VAL A 19 -22.20 -26.43 2.27
CA VAL A 19 -22.65 -26.45 0.89
C VAL A 19 -23.55 -27.67 0.69
N PRO A 20 -24.80 -27.52 0.16
CA PRO A 20 -25.64 -28.68 -0.14
C PRO A 20 -25.06 -29.43 -1.35
N THR A 21 -25.05 -30.77 -1.26
CA THR A 21 -24.69 -31.62 -2.41
C THR A 21 -25.78 -31.59 -3.49
N GLY A 22 -25.41 -31.87 -4.74
CA GLY A 22 -26.33 -31.97 -5.88
C GLY A 22 -26.71 -30.66 -6.53
N SER A 23 -26.23 -29.53 -6.06
CA SER A 23 -26.45 -28.20 -6.67
C SER A 23 -25.16 -27.38 -6.75
N GLU A 24 -25.12 -26.45 -7.70
CA GLU A 24 -24.09 -25.41 -7.71
C GLU A 24 -24.27 -24.52 -6.48
N ALA A 25 -23.15 -24.06 -5.93
CA ALA A 25 -23.16 -23.18 -4.80
C ALA A 25 -22.04 -22.14 -4.86
N GLN A 26 -22.32 -20.96 -4.34
CA GLN A 26 -21.36 -19.90 -4.17
C GLN A 26 -21.21 -19.59 -2.68
N ARG A 27 -19.97 -19.41 -2.21
CA ARG A 27 -19.65 -19.07 -0.82
C ARG A 27 -18.71 -17.89 -0.78
N GLY A 28 -18.97 -17.03 0.18
CA GLY A 28 -18.08 -15.93 0.52
C GLY A 28 -17.01 -16.38 1.50
N LEU A 29 -15.73 -16.14 1.21
CA LEU A 29 -14.61 -16.33 2.12
C LEU A 29 -14.03 -14.99 2.50
N LEU A 30 -13.92 -14.74 3.80
CA LEU A 30 -13.25 -13.59 4.38
C LEU A 30 -11.99 -14.04 5.11
N LEU A 31 -10.86 -13.45 4.77
CA LEU A 31 -9.62 -13.52 5.55
C LEU A 31 -9.42 -12.19 6.25
N GLU A 32 -9.30 -12.22 7.57
CA GLU A 32 -8.97 -11.08 8.40
C GLU A 32 -7.54 -11.25 8.92
N ILE A 33 -6.72 -10.24 8.69
CA ILE A 33 -5.32 -10.19 9.09
C ILE A 33 -5.21 -9.11 10.13
N GLU A 34 -4.72 -9.45 11.32
CA GLU A 34 -4.50 -8.49 12.39
C GLU A 34 -3.00 -8.38 12.68
N ALA A 35 -2.49 -7.18 12.50
CA ALA A 35 -1.12 -6.84 12.87
C ALA A 35 -1.06 -6.48 14.37
N PRO A 36 -0.10 -7.02 15.13
CA PRO A 36 0.04 -6.69 16.54
C PRO A 36 0.35 -5.20 16.72
N LYS A 37 -0.14 -4.60 17.79
CA LYS A 37 0.28 -3.25 18.14
C LYS A 37 1.78 -3.26 18.46
N ARG A 38 2.54 -2.46 17.75
CA ARG A 38 3.94 -2.21 18.11
C ARG A 38 3.93 -1.15 19.22
N PHE A 39 4.26 -1.56 20.41
CA PHE A 39 4.52 -0.61 21.50
C PHE A 39 5.89 0.02 21.21
N ILE A 40 5.89 1.24 20.69
CA ILE A 40 7.10 2.01 20.60
C ILE A 40 7.40 2.45 22.03
N ASP A 41 8.48 1.93 22.60
CA ASP A 41 9.04 2.49 23.83
C ASP A 41 9.52 3.90 23.47
N GLU A 42 8.88 4.92 24.03
CA GLU A 42 9.25 6.32 23.78
C GLU A 42 10.72 6.63 24.13
N SER A 43 11.36 5.75 24.91
CA SER A 43 12.78 5.83 25.23
C SER A 43 13.70 5.27 24.12
N VAL A 44 13.16 4.54 23.15
CA VAL A 44 13.90 4.00 22.01
C VAL A 44 13.74 4.92 20.81
N GLU A 45 14.86 5.43 20.30
CA GLU A 45 14.85 6.23 19.08
C GLU A 45 14.27 5.41 17.93
N ARG A 46 13.32 5.99 17.17
CA ARG A 46 12.82 5.34 15.95
C ARG A 46 13.95 5.11 14.96
N PRO A 47 13.86 4.07 14.12
CA PRO A 47 14.80 3.88 13.01
C PRO A 47 14.85 5.12 12.12
N PRO A 48 16.00 5.41 11.49
CA PRO A 48 16.09 6.48 10.52
C PRO A 48 15.22 6.19 9.30
N VAL A 49 14.64 7.22 8.71
CA VAL A 49 13.84 7.12 7.48
C VAL A 49 14.64 7.60 6.27
N ASN A 50 14.33 7.02 5.12
CA ASN A 50 14.86 7.40 3.82
C ASN A 50 13.68 7.85 2.96
N VAL A 51 13.56 9.15 2.70
CA VAL A 51 12.40 9.74 2.03
C VAL A 51 12.81 10.59 0.83
N ALA A 52 12.00 10.52 -0.25
CA ALA A 52 12.10 11.45 -1.37
C ALA A 52 10.82 12.28 -1.46
N LEU A 53 10.96 13.61 -1.43
CA LEU A 53 9.90 14.53 -1.81
C LEU A 53 10.00 14.81 -3.31
N VAL A 54 8.95 14.45 -4.04
CA VAL A 54 8.86 14.65 -5.49
C VAL A 54 7.82 15.75 -5.74
N ILE A 55 8.25 16.90 -6.19
CA ILE A 55 7.44 18.12 -6.24
C ILE A 55 7.19 18.51 -7.68
N ASP A 56 5.93 18.51 -8.06
CA ASP A 56 5.47 19.10 -9.30
C ASP A 56 5.76 20.60 -9.28
N ARG A 57 6.41 21.09 -10.34
CA ARG A 57 6.62 22.52 -10.56
C ARG A 57 6.10 22.96 -11.93
N SER A 58 5.16 22.20 -12.51
CA SER A 58 4.51 22.56 -13.77
C SER A 58 3.79 23.90 -13.70
N GLY A 59 3.35 24.39 -14.84
CA GLY A 59 2.73 25.73 -14.94
C GLY A 59 1.46 25.89 -14.08
N SER A 60 0.67 24.82 -13.90
CA SER A 60 -0.52 24.78 -13.02
C SER A 60 -0.19 25.08 -11.56
N MET A 61 0.96 24.64 -11.08
CA MET A 61 1.44 24.90 -9.72
C MET A 61 1.68 26.38 -9.40
N SER A 62 1.54 27.30 -10.37
CA SER A 62 1.80 28.73 -10.12
C SER A 62 0.92 29.32 -9.04
N GLY A 63 1.52 30.10 -8.13
CA GLY A 63 0.82 30.79 -7.05
C GLY A 63 0.64 29.93 -5.80
N GLN A 64 -0.59 29.81 -5.31
CA GLN A 64 -0.91 29.10 -4.06
C GLN A 64 -0.45 27.63 -4.02
N PRO A 65 -0.66 26.80 -5.06
CA PRO A 65 -0.21 25.41 -5.02
C PRO A 65 1.29 25.27 -4.79
N MET A 66 2.11 26.02 -5.50
CA MET A 66 3.57 26.01 -5.34
C MET A 66 3.99 26.49 -3.96
N GLN A 67 3.34 27.52 -3.44
CA GLN A 67 3.63 28.00 -2.09
C GLN A 67 3.30 26.93 -1.06
N ALA A 68 2.13 26.27 -1.18
CA ALA A 68 1.72 25.19 -0.29
C ALA A 68 2.71 24.01 -0.31
N ALA A 69 3.14 23.60 -1.51
CA ALA A 69 4.13 22.54 -1.68
C ALA A 69 5.49 22.89 -1.06
N ILE A 70 5.97 24.14 -1.27
CA ILE A 70 7.22 24.61 -0.68
C ILE A 70 7.14 24.65 0.84
N GLU A 71 6.07 25.21 1.42
CA GLU A 71 5.89 25.28 2.87
C GLU A 71 5.77 23.89 3.49
N ALA A 72 5.05 22.98 2.85
CA ALA A 72 4.94 21.60 3.28
C ALA A 72 6.30 20.88 3.24
N ALA A 73 7.04 20.99 2.14
CA ALA A 73 8.36 20.37 2.00
C ALA A 73 9.37 20.90 3.02
N VAL A 74 9.34 22.20 3.30
CA VAL A 74 10.15 22.81 4.38
C VAL A 74 9.73 22.27 5.74
N GLY A 75 8.44 22.27 6.05
CA GLY A 75 7.93 21.76 7.32
C GLY A 75 8.33 20.30 7.58
N VAL A 76 8.28 19.45 6.57
CA VAL A 76 8.81 18.06 6.67
C VAL A 76 10.30 18.07 6.95
N THR A 77 11.08 18.88 6.22
CA THR A 77 12.54 18.97 6.39
C THR A 77 12.92 19.37 7.82
N GLU A 78 12.15 20.26 8.46
CA GLU A 78 12.36 20.68 9.84
C GLU A 78 12.10 19.57 10.86
N GLN A 79 11.18 18.65 10.56
CA GLN A 79 10.77 17.56 11.46
C GLN A 79 11.59 16.28 11.31
N LEU A 80 12.33 16.13 10.22
CA LEU A 80 13.25 15.01 10.04
C LEU A 80 14.36 15.05 11.10
N ARG A 81 14.81 13.89 11.59
CA ARG A 81 15.89 13.76 12.55
C ARG A 81 17.26 13.85 11.87
N ASP A 82 18.30 14.07 12.65
CA ASP A 82 19.67 14.24 12.15
C ASP A 82 20.19 13.03 11.39
N ASN A 83 19.70 11.81 11.72
CA ASN A 83 20.07 10.56 11.06
C ASN A 83 19.13 10.16 9.92
N ASP A 84 18.08 10.92 9.64
CA ASP A 84 17.20 10.69 8.47
C ASP A 84 17.89 11.15 7.19
N ARG A 85 17.46 10.57 6.05
CA ARG A 85 17.93 10.97 4.73
C ARG A 85 16.80 11.51 3.88
N LEU A 86 17.08 12.61 3.21
CA LEU A 86 16.15 13.30 2.33
C LEU A 86 16.69 13.42 0.93
N SER A 87 15.87 13.05 -0.04
CA SER A 87 16.00 13.46 -1.44
C SER A 87 14.89 14.44 -1.80
N VAL A 88 15.18 15.40 -2.65
CA VAL A 88 14.19 16.33 -3.20
C VAL A 88 14.35 16.35 -4.70
N VAL A 89 13.32 15.93 -5.40
CA VAL A 89 13.21 15.95 -6.85
C VAL A 89 12.11 16.93 -7.23
N CYS A 90 12.34 17.75 -8.22
CA CYS A 90 11.28 18.56 -8.80
C CYS A 90 11.18 18.30 -10.30
N TYR A 91 9.97 18.36 -10.83
CA TYR A 91 9.72 18.06 -12.22
C TYR A 91 8.73 19.01 -12.87
N ASP A 92 8.96 19.24 -14.13
CA ASP A 92 8.07 19.87 -15.11
C ASP A 92 8.21 19.09 -16.44
N SER A 93 8.59 19.71 -17.53
CA SER A 93 9.09 19.03 -18.76
C SER A 93 10.52 18.49 -18.59
N GLN A 94 11.16 18.78 -17.47
CA GLN A 94 12.50 18.33 -17.09
C GLN A 94 12.46 17.86 -15.63
N VAL A 95 13.31 16.90 -15.31
CA VAL A 95 13.45 16.38 -13.94
C VAL A 95 14.78 16.83 -13.36
N ASP A 96 14.73 17.53 -12.23
CA ASP A 96 15.92 18.02 -11.53
C ASP A 96 16.00 17.43 -10.11
N VAL A 97 17.13 16.85 -9.77
CA VAL A 97 17.42 16.38 -8.41
C VAL A 97 18.05 17.52 -7.62
N LEU A 98 17.28 18.15 -6.75
CA LEU A 98 17.75 19.26 -5.91
C LEU A 98 18.60 18.78 -4.75
N VAL A 99 18.17 17.69 -4.10
CA VAL A 99 18.85 17.07 -2.98
C VAL A 99 18.87 15.56 -3.25
N ASN A 100 20.01 14.90 -3.07
CA ASN A 100 20.12 13.45 -3.27
C ASN A 100 20.64 12.80 -1.99
N GLY A 101 19.77 12.08 -1.28
CA GLY A 101 20.11 11.28 -0.11
C GLY A 101 20.84 12.01 1.02
N ALA A 102 20.61 13.33 1.16
CA ALA A 102 21.33 14.13 2.14
C ALA A 102 20.92 13.77 3.56
N LEU A 103 21.92 13.62 4.43
CA LEU A 103 21.72 13.47 5.87
C LEU A 103 21.11 14.76 6.44
N MET A 104 20.05 14.62 7.26
CA MET A 104 19.31 15.76 7.82
C MET A 104 19.97 16.33 9.08
N SER A 105 21.30 16.43 9.07
CA SER A 105 22.04 17.25 10.04
C SER A 105 21.59 18.72 9.95
N PRO A 106 21.88 19.59 10.93
CA PRO A 106 21.53 21.01 10.87
C PRO A 106 21.97 21.71 9.59
N THR A 107 23.16 21.38 9.10
CA THR A 107 23.68 21.92 7.80
C THR A 107 22.95 21.31 6.60
N GLY A 108 22.58 20.02 6.66
CA GLY A 108 21.82 19.33 5.63
C GLY A 108 20.43 19.96 5.45
N ARG A 109 19.72 20.17 6.57
CA ARG A 109 18.41 20.85 6.58
C ARG A 109 18.49 22.23 5.95
N GLN A 110 19.42 23.07 6.42
CA GLN A 110 19.57 24.44 5.89
C GLN A 110 19.81 24.45 4.36
N ARG A 111 20.64 23.53 3.84
CA ARG A 111 20.88 23.41 2.41
C ARG A 111 19.63 22.93 1.64
N ALA A 112 18.90 21.96 2.19
CA ALA A 112 17.66 21.46 1.58
C ALA A 112 16.60 22.56 1.53
N GLU A 113 16.37 23.28 2.62
CA GLU A 113 15.43 24.39 2.69
C GLU A 113 15.73 25.48 1.66
N LEU A 114 16.99 25.91 1.54
CA LEU A 114 17.39 26.93 0.57
C LEU A 114 17.02 26.51 -0.86
N LYS A 115 17.25 25.25 -1.22
CA LYS A 115 16.92 24.70 -2.54
C LYS A 115 15.40 24.59 -2.73
N ILE A 116 14.66 24.11 -1.74
CA ILE A 116 13.19 24.01 -1.78
C ILE A 116 12.57 25.40 -1.95
N ARG A 117 13.00 26.39 -1.18
CA ARG A 117 12.49 27.77 -1.28
C ARG A 117 12.81 28.46 -2.62
N SER A 118 13.78 27.95 -3.37
CA SER A 118 14.12 28.46 -4.71
C SER A 118 13.21 27.95 -5.83
N LEU A 119 12.32 26.96 -5.55
CA LEU A 119 11.41 26.40 -6.54
C LEU A 119 10.50 27.47 -7.17
N ARG A 120 10.25 27.33 -8.47
CA ARG A 120 9.34 28.19 -9.23
C ARG A 120 8.60 27.32 -10.25
N ALA A 121 7.33 27.60 -10.44
CA ALA A 121 6.50 26.92 -11.42
C ALA A 121 6.90 27.25 -12.85
N ARG A 122 6.95 26.23 -13.72
CA ARG A 122 7.24 26.36 -15.16
C ARG A 122 6.92 25.05 -15.92
N GLY A 123 6.77 25.15 -17.24
CA GLY A 123 6.74 23.97 -18.15
C GLY A 123 5.45 23.13 -18.08
N THR A 124 5.56 21.89 -18.55
CA THR A 124 4.51 20.86 -18.59
C THR A 124 4.73 19.84 -17.45
N THR A 125 4.01 18.72 -17.45
CA THR A 125 3.96 17.78 -16.30
C THR A 125 4.43 16.39 -16.72
N ASP A 126 5.73 16.06 -16.52
CA ASP A 126 6.26 14.70 -16.60
C ASP A 126 6.25 14.04 -15.21
N LEU A 127 5.05 13.68 -14.76
CA LEU A 127 4.83 13.06 -13.45
C LEU A 127 5.61 11.76 -13.30
N SER A 128 5.52 10.88 -14.30
CA SER A 128 6.19 9.58 -14.27
C SER A 128 7.71 9.71 -14.18
N GLY A 129 8.31 10.61 -14.95
CA GLY A 129 9.74 10.86 -14.91
C GLY A 129 10.20 11.40 -13.57
N GLY A 130 9.49 12.40 -13.01
CA GLY A 130 9.77 12.93 -11.68
C GLY A 130 9.64 11.90 -10.57
N TRP A 131 8.54 11.16 -10.56
CA TRP A 131 8.28 10.12 -9.57
C TRP A 131 9.31 9.00 -9.60
N LEU A 132 9.61 8.44 -10.79
CA LEU A 132 10.61 7.38 -10.94
C LEU A 132 12.02 7.86 -10.56
N GLN A 133 12.36 9.14 -10.80
CA GLN A 133 13.61 9.71 -10.34
C GLN A 133 13.67 9.79 -8.81
N GLY A 134 12.56 10.15 -8.14
CA GLY A 134 12.47 10.09 -6.68
C GLY A 134 12.67 8.68 -6.14
N ALA A 135 12.03 7.68 -6.77
CA ALA A 135 12.21 6.29 -6.43
C ALA A 135 13.67 5.82 -6.62
N ASN A 136 14.33 6.27 -7.68
CA ASN A 136 15.74 5.99 -7.91
C ASN A 136 16.64 6.60 -6.82
N CYS A 137 16.37 7.82 -6.38
CA CYS A 137 17.14 8.45 -5.29
C CYS A 137 17.05 7.65 -3.98
N VAL A 138 15.83 7.21 -3.57
CA VAL A 138 15.71 6.40 -2.35
C VAL A 138 16.33 5.01 -2.50
N ALA A 139 16.25 4.40 -3.70
CA ALA A 139 16.89 3.12 -3.98
C ALA A 139 18.43 3.21 -3.87
N GLN A 140 19.03 4.28 -4.38
CA GLN A 140 20.47 4.52 -4.21
C GLN A 140 20.87 4.66 -2.74
N VAL A 141 20.10 5.38 -1.94
CA VAL A 141 20.32 5.49 -0.50
C VAL A 141 20.20 4.13 0.21
N MET A 142 19.27 3.28 -0.22
CA MET A 142 19.13 1.93 0.32
C MET A 142 20.38 1.09 0.06
N GLU A 143 20.94 1.18 -1.14
CA GLU A 143 22.16 0.44 -1.49
C GLU A 143 23.42 0.99 -0.79
N GLU A 144 23.57 2.32 -0.71
CA GLU A 144 24.78 2.96 -0.19
C GLU A 144 24.84 3.01 1.35
N HIS A 145 23.70 2.99 2.03
CA HIS A 145 23.58 3.29 3.46
C HIS A 145 22.77 2.26 4.26
N GLU A 146 22.57 1.07 3.70
CA GLU A 146 21.91 -0.08 4.36
C GLU A 146 20.50 0.21 4.89
N PHE A 147 19.74 1.08 4.22
CA PHE A 147 18.34 1.26 4.52
C PHE A 147 17.52 0.09 3.95
N SER A 148 16.64 -0.48 4.78
CA SER A 148 15.79 -1.59 4.37
C SER A 148 14.60 -1.16 3.51
N SER A 149 14.31 0.14 3.43
CA SER A 149 13.19 0.69 2.64
C SER A 149 13.41 2.16 2.30
N GLY A 150 12.67 2.60 1.27
CA GLY A 150 12.56 4.00 0.90
C GLY A 150 11.09 4.40 0.74
N HIS A 151 10.80 5.67 0.98
CA HIS A 151 9.46 6.21 0.83
C HIS A 151 9.46 7.42 -0.10
N VAL A 152 8.59 7.38 -1.12
CA VAL A 152 8.41 8.49 -2.07
C VAL A 152 7.12 9.19 -1.75
N ILE A 153 7.17 10.50 -1.65
CA ILE A 153 6.01 11.36 -1.45
C ILE A 153 5.88 12.25 -2.67
N LEU A 154 4.83 12.05 -3.45
CA LEU A 154 4.56 12.75 -4.69
C LEU A 154 3.54 13.87 -4.45
N LEU A 155 3.94 15.11 -4.69
CA LEU A 155 3.13 16.32 -4.54
C LEU A 155 2.83 16.89 -5.94
N SER A 156 1.55 16.95 -6.35
CA SER A 156 1.14 17.47 -7.66
C SER A 156 -0.25 18.11 -7.60
N ASP A 157 -0.47 19.14 -8.42
CA ASP A 157 -1.77 19.76 -8.65
C ASP A 157 -2.32 19.49 -10.06
N GLY A 158 -1.60 18.69 -10.86
CA GLY A 158 -1.90 18.49 -12.27
C GLY A 158 -2.08 17.04 -12.68
N CYS A 159 -2.45 16.90 -13.96
CA CYS A 159 -2.49 15.60 -14.64
C CYS A 159 -1.18 15.39 -15.39
N ALA A 160 -0.64 14.18 -15.35
CA ALA A 160 0.45 13.80 -16.23
C ALA A 160 0.03 13.99 -17.68
N ASN A 161 0.85 14.71 -18.43
CA ASN A 161 0.64 14.96 -19.85
C ASN A 161 1.89 14.69 -20.70
N VAL A 162 2.98 14.26 -20.05
CA VAL A 162 4.23 13.81 -20.65
C VAL A 162 4.66 12.53 -19.95
N GLY A 163 5.36 11.65 -20.64
CA GLY A 163 5.80 10.35 -20.13
C GLY A 163 4.68 9.32 -20.10
N GLU A 164 4.69 8.43 -19.12
CA GLU A 164 3.60 7.46 -18.93
C GLU A 164 2.42 8.16 -18.24
N CYS A 165 1.25 8.08 -18.84
CA CYS A 165 0.02 8.70 -18.35
C CYS A 165 -1.10 7.71 -18.08
N ASP A 166 -0.92 6.45 -18.49
CA ASP A 166 -1.91 5.40 -18.30
C ASP A 166 -1.94 4.96 -16.82
N PRO A 167 -3.08 5.12 -16.10
CA PRO A 167 -3.17 4.75 -14.69
C PRO A 167 -2.84 3.28 -14.41
N GLU A 168 -3.19 2.35 -15.30
CA GLU A 168 -2.91 0.93 -15.14
C GLU A 168 -1.40 0.67 -15.16
N LYS A 169 -0.69 1.23 -16.13
CA LYS A 169 0.77 1.11 -16.23
C LYS A 169 1.50 1.82 -15.10
N LEU A 170 1.02 2.99 -14.67
CA LEU A 170 1.55 3.68 -13.50
C LEU A 170 1.40 2.82 -12.24
N GLY A 171 0.25 2.17 -12.07
CA GLY A 171 0.02 1.20 -11.01
C GLY A 171 0.96 -0.01 -11.07
N GLU A 172 1.20 -0.58 -12.27
CA GLU A 172 2.16 -1.69 -12.45
C GLU A 172 3.58 -1.30 -12.06
N LEU A 173 4.03 -0.12 -12.49
CA LEU A 173 5.35 0.41 -12.11
C LEU A 173 5.45 0.61 -10.59
N SER A 174 4.41 1.18 -9.97
CA SER A 174 4.37 1.42 -8.54
C SER A 174 4.40 0.12 -7.73
N ALA A 175 3.65 -0.89 -8.16
CA ALA A 175 3.70 -2.21 -7.55
C ALA A 175 5.10 -2.84 -7.63
N GLY A 176 5.80 -2.68 -8.76
CA GLY A 176 7.18 -3.16 -8.92
C GLY A 176 8.18 -2.45 -8.01
N LEU A 177 7.96 -1.17 -7.68
CA LEU A 177 8.75 -0.44 -6.70
C LEU A 177 8.45 -0.92 -5.27
N ALA A 178 7.18 -1.13 -4.94
CA ALA A 178 6.75 -1.62 -3.64
C ALA A 178 7.33 -3.01 -3.31
N GLU A 179 7.41 -3.91 -4.30
CA GLU A 179 8.09 -5.22 -4.17
C GLU A 179 9.56 -5.09 -3.78
N ARG A 180 10.20 -3.96 -4.12
CA ARG A 180 11.59 -3.62 -3.77
C ARG A 180 11.68 -2.75 -2.53
N SER A 181 10.63 -2.72 -1.71
CA SER A 181 10.54 -1.94 -0.48
C SER A 181 10.62 -0.41 -0.69
N VAL A 182 10.23 0.08 -1.87
CA VAL A 182 10.04 1.50 -2.16
C VAL A 182 8.54 1.78 -2.25
N THR A 183 7.99 2.43 -1.24
CA THR A 183 6.56 2.79 -1.16
C THR A 183 6.31 4.19 -1.70
N THR A 184 5.09 4.47 -2.15
CA THR A 184 4.73 5.80 -2.69
C THR A 184 3.40 6.28 -2.14
N THR A 185 3.41 7.42 -1.47
CA THR A 185 2.22 8.19 -1.09
C THR A 185 2.07 9.36 -2.05
N CYS A 186 0.82 9.67 -2.42
CA CYS A 186 0.51 10.78 -3.30
C CYS A 186 -0.31 11.85 -2.57
N VAL A 187 0.01 13.12 -2.80
CA VAL A 187 -0.74 14.26 -2.26
C VAL A 187 -1.17 15.17 -3.40
N GLY A 188 -2.47 15.18 -3.67
CA GLY A 188 -3.09 16.12 -4.62
C GLY A 188 -3.27 17.49 -4.00
N ILE A 189 -2.74 18.54 -4.64
CA ILE A 189 -2.84 19.91 -4.17
C ILE A 189 -3.93 20.62 -4.98
N GLY A 190 -4.97 21.10 -4.31
CA GLY A 190 -6.10 21.75 -5.00
C GLY A 190 -7.10 20.76 -5.58
N GLU A 191 -7.71 21.09 -6.74
CA GLU A 191 -8.84 20.32 -7.30
C GLU A 191 -8.60 19.82 -8.74
N HIS A 192 -7.46 20.10 -9.35
CA HIS A 192 -7.23 19.88 -10.78
C HIS A 192 -6.31 18.70 -11.12
N TYR A 193 -5.81 17.96 -10.13
CA TYR A 193 -4.97 16.78 -10.35
C TYR A 193 -5.75 15.57 -10.86
N SER A 194 -5.06 14.61 -11.47
CA SER A 194 -5.66 13.36 -11.89
C SER A 194 -5.79 12.39 -10.71
N LEU A 195 -6.98 12.31 -10.14
CA LEU A 195 -7.27 11.36 -9.05
C LEU A 195 -6.95 9.92 -9.48
N LEU A 196 -7.29 9.53 -10.71
CA LEU A 196 -7.06 8.17 -11.21
C LEU A 196 -5.57 7.82 -11.27
N GLN A 197 -4.73 8.71 -11.81
CA GLN A 197 -3.29 8.47 -11.93
C GLN A 197 -2.64 8.38 -10.54
N MET A 198 -2.93 9.35 -9.66
CA MET A 198 -2.32 9.41 -8.34
C MET A 198 -2.81 8.29 -7.42
N THR A 199 -4.10 7.92 -7.49
CA THR A 199 -4.64 6.78 -6.74
C THR A 199 -4.03 5.46 -7.22
N ALA A 200 -3.86 5.27 -8.53
CA ALA A 200 -3.22 4.07 -9.07
C ALA A 200 -1.77 3.91 -8.58
N ILE A 201 -1.00 5.02 -8.53
CA ILE A 201 0.36 5.04 -8.00
C ILE A 201 0.37 4.74 -6.49
N ALA A 202 -0.45 5.44 -5.71
CA ALA A 202 -0.45 5.32 -4.25
C ALA A 202 -0.90 3.93 -3.79
N GLU A 203 -2.06 3.44 -4.25
CA GLU A 203 -2.58 2.13 -3.86
C GLU A 203 -1.66 0.97 -4.24
N ALA A 204 -1.15 0.97 -5.48
CA ALA A 204 -0.23 -0.06 -5.91
C ALA A 204 1.15 0.08 -5.26
N GLY A 205 1.54 1.30 -4.88
CA GLY A 205 2.78 1.65 -4.18
C GLY A 205 2.74 1.45 -2.67
N GLN A 206 1.64 0.88 -2.12
CA GLN A 206 1.46 0.64 -0.67
C GLN A 206 1.48 1.91 0.19
N GLY A 207 1.17 3.05 -0.39
CA GLY A 207 0.94 4.30 0.31
C GLY A 207 -0.52 4.72 0.16
N GLU A 208 -0.81 5.95 0.52
CA GLU A 208 -2.15 6.51 0.51
C GLU A 208 -2.27 7.68 -0.47
N MET A 209 -3.50 7.94 -0.94
CA MET A 209 -3.81 9.12 -1.73
C MET A 209 -4.51 10.14 -0.84
N HIS A 210 -3.87 11.28 -0.64
CA HIS A 210 -4.39 12.40 0.14
C HIS A 210 -4.70 13.60 -0.75
N GLN A 211 -5.62 14.44 -0.28
CA GLN A 211 -5.94 15.71 -0.92
C GLN A 211 -5.89 16.82 0.12
N SER A 212 -5.12 17.87 -0.16
CA SER A 212 -5.15 19.10 0.61
C SER A 212 -4.60 20.27 -0.20
N SER A 213 -5.10 21.46 0.11
CA SER A 213 -4.58 22.73 -0.41
C SER A 213 -3.90 23.57 0.68
N LYS A 214 -3.91 23.11 1.92
CA LYS A 214 -3.38 23.84 3.07
C LYS A 214 -2.02 23.26 3.49
N PRO A 215 -0.97 24.08 3.55
CA PRO A 215 0.39 23.61 3.86
C PRO A 215 0.47 22.77 5.15
N TYR A 216 -0.22 23.20 6.20
CA TYR A 216 -0.15 22.51 7.50
C TYR A 216 -0.81 21.13 7.45
N GLU A 217 -1.92 20.96 6.72
CA GLU A 217 -2.57 19.66 6.54
C GLU A 217 -1.65 18.71 5.75
N ILE A 218 -0.96 19.23 4.73
CA ILE A 218 0.02 18.46 3.97
C ILE A 218 1.17 18.01 4.89
N VAL A 219 1.68 18.90 5.74
CA VAL A 219 2.73 18.56 6.72
C VAL A 219 2.26 17.46 7.67
N GLU A 220 1.05 17.57 8.22
CA GLU A 220 0.49 16.56 9.14
C GLU A 220 0.36 15.19 8.46
N VAL A 221 -0.15 15.15 7.23
CA VAL A 221 -0.20 13.92 6.41
C VAL A 221 1.19 13.32 6.24
N LEU A 222 2.16 14.11 5.78
CA LEU A 222 3.52 13.64 5.53
C LEU A 222 4.22 13.14 6.79
N LEU A 223 4.00 13.79 7.92
CA LEU A 223 4.54 13.35 9.21
C LEU A 223 3.86 12.08 9.71
N GLY A 224 2.55 11.93 9.47
CA GLY A 224 1.80 10.71 9.74
C GLY A 224 2.39 9.53 8.96
N GLU A 225 2.56 9.68 7.65
CA GLU A 225 3.18 8.68 6.77
C GLU A 225 4.58 8.27 7.23
N LEU A 226 5.43 9.25 7.56
CA LEU A 226 6.78 8.97 8.09
C LEU A 226 6.72 8.25 9.45
N GLY A 227 5.74 8.57 10.28
CA GLY A 227 5.47 7.88 11.54
C GLY A 227 5.08 6.42 11.30
N GLU A 228 4.19 6.14 10.36
CA GLU A 228 3.75 4.79 10.01
C GLU A 228 4.89 3.92 9.46
N GLN A 229 5.80 4.47 8.65
CA GLN A 229 6.97 3.75 8.17
C GLN A 229 7.82 3.15 9.31
N THR A 230 7.83 3.78 10.46
CA THR A 230 8.55 3.28 11.64
C THR A 230 7.78 2.24 12.46
N GLN A 231 6.48 2.08 12.17
CA GLN A 231 5.59 1.14 12.85
C GLN A 231 5.32 -0.12 12.04
N ILE A 232 6.00 -0.32 10.91
CA ILE A 232 5.86 -1.53 10.10
C ILE A 232 6.27 -2.74 10.94
N VAL A 233 5.39 -3.74 11.01
CA VAL A 233 5.60 -5.01 11.72
C VAL A 233 5.82 -6.19 10.77
N ALA A 234 5.50 -6.03 9.50
CA ALA A 234 5.78 -7.01 8.45
C ALA A 234 6.00 -6.29 7.11
N ARG A 235 7.06 -6.65 6.39
CA ARG A 235 7.33 -6.15 5.03
C ARG A 235 6.94 -7.18 3.99
N ASN A 236 6.44 -6.71 2.86
CA ASN A 236 6.10 -7.56 1.72
C ASN A 236 5.17 -8.73 2.10
N PHE A 237 4.20 -8.46 2.97
CA PHE A 237 3.27 -9.48 3.44
C PHE A 237 2.44 -10.01 2.28
N SER A 238 2.45 -11.32 2.10
CA SER A 238 1.68 -12.02 1.08
C SER A 238 0.92 -13.20 1.66
N ILE A 239 -0.18 -13.60 1.01
CA ILE A 239 -0.98 -14.76 1.39
C ILE A 239 -1.12 -15.73 0.22
N HIS A 240 -0.88 -17.00 0.51
CA HIS A 240 -1.16 -18.13 -0.36
C HIS A 240 -2.32 -18.96 0.17
N LEU A 241 -3.30 -19.28 -0.70
CA LEU A 241 -4.43 -20.15 -0.36
C LEU A 241 -4.24 -21.53 -0.98
N LYS A 242 -4.13 -22.57 -0.15
CA LYS A 242 -4.07 -23.97 -0.54
C LYS A 242 -5.44 -24.63 -0.38
N GLY A 243 -5.78 -25.55 -1.28
CA GLY A 243 -7.04 -26.31 -1.23
C GLY A 243 -8.14 -25.71 -2.11
N MET A 244 -8.00 -24.47 -2.56
CA MET A 244 -8.92 -23.89 -3.53
C MET A 244 -8.58 -24.33 -4.96
N GLY A 245 -9.57 -24.79 -5.70
CA GLY A 245 -9.48 -24.98 -7.13
C GLY A 245 -9.18 -23.65 -7.82
N MET A 246 -8.23 -23.66 -8.75
CA MET A 246 -7.68 -22.42 -9.34
C MET A 246 -8.69 -21.62 -10.18
N HIS A 247 -9.81 -22.23 -10.58
CA HIS A 247 -10.80 -21.61 -11.49
C HIS A 247 -12.01 -21.00 -10.81
N GLU A 248 -12.17 -21.19 -9.50
CA GLU A 248 -13.44 -20.99 -8.81
C GLU A 248 -13.42 -19.85 -7.80
N ALA A 249 -12.25 -19.32 -7.43
CA ALA A 249 -12.14 -18.24 -6.47
C ALA A 249 -11.96 -16.89 -7.15
N ARG A 250 -13.02 -16.06 -7.12
CA ARG A 250 -13.00 -14.68 -7.57
C ARG A 250 -12.63 -13.79 -6.38
N GLN A 251 -11.45 -13.17 -6.43
CA GLN A 251 -11.07 -12.17 -5.43
C GLN A 251 -11.96 -10.92 -5.58
N LEU A 252 -12.47 -10.40 -4.48
CA LEU A 252 -13.27 -9.17 -4.43
C LEU A 252 -12.43 -7.96 -4.03
N THR A 253 -11.44 -8.15 -3.17
CA THR A 253 -10.43 -7.12 -2.83
C THR A 253 -9.50 -6.87 -4.03
N ARG A 254 -8.79 -5.72 -4.00
CA ARG A 254 -7.96 -5.27 -5.14
C ARG A 254 -6.47 -5.58 -4.99
N TYR A 255 -6.10 -6.47 -4.05
CA TYR A 255 -4.72 -6.86 -3.89
C TYR A 255 -4.17 -7.57 -5.13
N ARG A 256 -2.91 -7.28 -5.45
CA ARG A 256 -2.25 -7.85 -6.62
C ARG A 256 -2.08 -9.36 -6.46
N LYS A 257 -2.39 -10.09 -7.55
CA LYS A 257 -2.12 -11.52 -7.66
C LYS A 257 -0.79 -11.72 -8.35
N MET A 258 0.08 -12.50 -7.72
CA MET A 258 1.37 -12.88 -8.31
C MET A 258 1.43 -14.38 -8.54
N PRO A 259 1.83 -14.85 -9.72
CA PRO A 259 2.13 -16.26 -9.94
C PRO A 259 3.53 -16.56 -9.38
N VAL A 260 3.60 -17.17 -8.22
CA VAL A 260 4.86 -17.63 -7.63
C VAL A 260 4.89 -19.15 -7.65
N ASN A 261 5.86 -19.76 -8.38
CA ASN A 261 6.04 -21.21 -8.47
C ASN A 261 4.75 -21.99 -8.83
N GLY A 262 3.90 -21.45 -9.74
CA GLY A 262 2.62 -22.04 -10.12
C GLY A 262 1.51 -21.92 -9.09
N ARG A 263 1.72 -21.18 -8.02
CA ARG A 263 0.74 -20.86 -6.97
C ARG A 263 0.28 -19.42 -7.11
N ARG A 264 -0.91 -19.12 -6.63
CA ARG A 264 -1.40 -17.74 -6.55
C ARG A 264 -1.06 -17.17 -5.20
N GLU A 265 -0.23 -16.16 -5.18
CA GLU A 265 -0.01 -15.32 -4.02
C GLU A 265 -0.77 -14.01 -4.16
N TYR A 266 -1.32 -13.56 -3.05
CA TYR A 266 -1.99 -12.28 -2.93
C TYR A 266 -1.07 -11.35 -2.14
N PHE A 267 -0.50 -10.39 -2.84
CA PHE A 267 0.42 -9.43 -2.25
C PHE A 267 -0.36 -8.31 -1.54
N ILE A 268 -0.20 -8.24 -0.22
CA ILE A 268 -0.93 -7.29 0.64
C ILE A 268 -0.09 -6.04 0.90
N GLY A 269 1.23 -6.21 0.93
CA GLY A 269 2.18 -5.15 1.19
C GLY A 269 2.69 -5.08 2.63
N ASN A 270 3.08 -3.89 3.05
CA ASN A 270 3.55 -3.69 4.41
C ASN A 270 2.38 -3.66 5.40
N LEU A 271 2.55 -4.28 6.57
CA LEU A 271 1.59 -4.17 7.67
C LEU A 271 2.15 -3.26 8.74
N VAL A 272 1.36 -2.26 9.12
CA VAL A 272 1.64 -1.34 10.21
C VAL A 272 1.04 -1.89 11.51
N GLY A 273 1.72 -1.70 12.62
CA GLY A 273 1.28 -2.18 13.93
C GLY A 273 -0.12 -1.70 14.30
N GLY A 274 -0.98 -2.63 14.70
CA GLY A 274 -2.37 -2.37 15.07
C GLY A 274 -3.35 -2.25 13.90
N GLN A 275 -2.89 -2.36 12.64
CA GLN A 275 -3.78 -2.37 11.48
C GLN A 275 -4.44 -3.73 11.27
N SER A 276 -5.67 -3.70 10.76
CA SER A 276 -6.38 -4.85 10.19
C SER A 276 -6.40 -4.75 8.68
N ARG A 277 -6.22 -5.88 7.98
CA ARG A 277 -6.41 -6.00 6.52
C ARG A 277 -7.40 -7.12 6.24
N ARG A 278 -8.17 -6.99 5.17
CA ARG A 278 -9.20 -7.97 4.77
C ARG A 278 -8.98 -8.41 3.33
N LEU A 279 -9.06 -9.74 3.11
CA LEU A 279 -9.18 -10.33 1.80
C LEU A 279 -10.53 -11.01 1.70
N ALA A 280 -11.27 -10.72 0.63
CA ALA A 280 -12.56 -11.33 0.37
C ALA A 280 -12.58 -12.05 -0.98
N PHE A 281 -13.23 -13.20 -1.02
CA PHE A 281 -13.38 -14.04 -2.19
C PHE A 281 -14.83 -14.50 -2.33
N LEU A 282 -15.29 -14.61 -3.57
CA LEU A 282 -16.42 -15.47 -3.93
C LEU A 282 -15.86 -16.75 -4.53
N VAL A 283 -16.26 -17.88 -3.95
CA VAL A 283 -15.81 -19.21 -4.37
C VAL A 283 -17.01 -19.98 -4.91
N GLU A 284 -16.90 -20.46 -6.14
CA GLU A 284 -17.94 -21.23 -6.82
C GLU A 284 -17.60 -22.71 -6.75
N TYR A 285 -18.59 -23.52 -6.44
CA TYR A 285 -18.46 -24.96 -6.38
C TYR A 285 -19.45 -25.62 -7.35
N PRO A 286 -18.98 -26.53 -8.21
CA PRO A 286 -19.87 -27.36 -9.01
C PRO A 286 -20.70 -28.30 -8.12
N PRO A 287 -21.76 -28.90 -8.65
CA PRO A 287 -22.55 -29.88 -7.90
C PRO A 287 -21.67 -31.03 -7.43
N MET A 288 -21.53 -31.18 -6.11
CA MET A 288 -20.82 -32.30 -5.50
C MET A 288 -21.79 -33.45 -5.28
N ILE A 289 -21.39 -34.68 -5.60
CA ILE A 289 -22.25 -35.86 -5.50
C ILE A 289 -22.23 -36.45 -4.08
N GLU A 290 -21.08 -36.38 -3.41
CA GLU A 290 -20.88 -37.02 -2.11
C GLU A 290 -20.67 -35.96 -1.01
N ALA A 291 -21.18 -36.27 0.19
CA ALA A 291 -20.90 -35.48 1.37
C ALA A 291 -19.43 -35.65 1.79
N MET A 292 -18.74 -34.53 1.98
CA MET A 292 -17.34 -34.52 2.38
C MET A 292 -16.96 -33.20 3.08
N THR A 293 -15.89 -33.24 3.84
CA THR A 293 -15.25 -32.04 4.37
C THR A 293 -14.00 -31.72 3.56
N LYS A 294 -13.93 -30.52 3.06
CA LYS A 294 -12.75 -30.03 2.33
C LYS A 294 -11.95 -29.09 3.21
N GLN A 295 -10.65 -29.37 3.33
CA GLN A 295 -9.73 -28.55 4.12
C GLN A 295 -9.00 -27.54 3.24
N PHE A 296 -8.78 -26.35 3.78
CA PHE A 296 -8.08 -25.24 3.20
C PHE A 296 -7.02 -24.72 4.16
N THR A 297 -6.00 -24.09 3.62
CA THR A 297 -4.98 -23.43 4.42
C THR A 297 -4.65 -22.07 3.81
N ALA A 298 -4.73 -21.03 4.61
CA ALA A 298 -4.17 -19.72 4.29
C ALA A 298 -2.78 -19.61 4.92
N THR A 299 -1.75 -19.48 4.11
CA THR A 299 -0.38 -19.30 4.59
C THR A 299 0.08 -17.90 4.23
N ALA A 300 0.46 -17.11 5.23
CA ALA A 300 1.11 -15.83 5.01
C ALA A 300 2.61 -15.94 5.17
N THR A 301 3.31 -15.14 4.37
CA THR A 301 4.77 -14.96 4.43
C THR A 301 5.10 -13.47 4.41
N TRP A 302 6.13 -13.07 5.12
CA TRP A 302 6.61 -11.69 5.14
C TRP A 302 8.07 -11.62 5.55
N LEU A 303 8.72 -10.49 5.28
CA LEU A 303 10.07 -10.22 5.76
C LEU A 303 9.99 -9.48 7.10
N ASP A 304 10.85 -9.90 8.04
CA ASP A 304 11.02 -9.20 9.31
C ASP A 304 11.46 -7.75 9.06
N PRO A 305 10.79 -6.73 9.64
CA PRO A 305 11.09 -5.33 9.37
C PRO A 305 12.47 -4.87 9.87
N GLU A 306 13.08 -5.57 10.83
CA GLU A 306 14.37 -5.19 11.42
C GLU A 306 15.54 -5.80 10.63
N THR A 307 15.39 -7.07 10.24
CA THR A 307 16.47 -7.79 9.53
C THR A 307 16.34 -7.68 8.01
N ALA A 308 15.11 -7.48 7.50
CA ALA A 308 14.75 -7.49 6.07
C ALA A 308 15.17 -8.74 5.27
N LEU A 309 15.75 -9.73 5.93
CA LEU A 309 16.27 -10.97 5.35
C LEU A 309 15.60 -12.23 5.91
N GLU A 310 15.05 -12.16 7.12
CA GLU A 310 14.39 -13.29 7.77
C GLU A 310 12.96 -13.41 7.29
N GLU A 311 12.63 -14.51 6.62
CA GLU A 311 11.28 -14.83 6.19
C GLU A 311 10.48 -15.42 7.36
N CYS A 312 9.39 -14.78 7.69
CA CYS A 312 8.45 -15.20 8.72
C CYS A 312 7.21 -15.82 8.08
N THR A 313 6.59 -16.75 8.77
CA THR A 313 5.38 -17.42 8.25
C THR A 313 4.35 -17.69 9.35
N VAL A 314 3.07 -17.63 8.98
CA VAL A 314 1.94 -18.08 9.79
C VAL A 314 0.90 -18.75 8.89
N ALA A 315 0.22 -19.77 9.40
CA ALA A 315 -0.79 -20.48 8.65
C ALA A 315 -2.07 -20.66 9.48
N GLU A 316 -3.21 -20.53 8.82
CA GLU A 316 -4.54 -20.78 9.34
C GLU A 316 -5.22 -21.86 8.51
N SER A 317 -5.78 -22.89 9.17
CA SER A 317 -6.51 -23.98 8.52
C SER A 317 -7.99 -23.85 8.80
N PHE A 318 -8.82 -24.01 7.76
CA PHE A 318 -10.27 -23.88 7.83
C PHE A 318 -10.95 -24.89 6.91
N GLU A 319 -12.23 -25.14 7.14
CA GLU A 319 -12.97 -26.22 6.50
C GLU A 319 -14.26 -25.72 5.83
N LEU A 320 -14.71 -26.47 4.83
CA LEU A 320 -16.02 -26.33 4.20
C LEU A 320 -16.66 -27.71 4.09
N GLU A 321 -17.88 -27.85 4.62
CA GLU A 321 -18.61 -29.10 4.64
C GLU A 321 -19.57 -29.19 3.46
N PHE A 322 -19.49 -30.26 2.66
CA PHE A 322 -20.50 -30.64 1.67
C PHE A 322 -21.45 -31.64 2.35
N VAL A 323 -22.71 -31.22 2.53
CA VAL A 323 -23.70 -31.98 3.28
C VAL A 323 -24.89 -32.34 2.39
N SER A 324 -25.59 -33.43 2.71
CA SER A 324 -26.83 -33.78 2.02
C SER A 324 -27.90 -32.66 2.23
N PRO A 325 -28.82 -32.44 1.28
CA PRO A 325 -29.81 -31.35 1.37
C PRO A 325 -30.68 -31.38 2.62
N ASP A 326 -30.92 -32.56 3.17
CA ASP A 326 -31.68 -32.75 4.40
C ASP A 326 -30.91 -32.33 5.68
N ARG A 327 -29.59 -32.27 5.62
CA ARG A 327 -28.71 -31.83 6.73
C ARG A 327 -28.23 -30.38 6.56
N PHE A 328 -28.53 -29.75 5.43
CA PHE A 328 -28.10 -28.38 5.16
C PHE A 328 -28.91 -27.39 6.02
N ASP A 329 -28.22 -26.68 6.91
CA ASP A 329 -28.84 -25.64 7.73
C ASP A 329 -28.74 -24.26 7.03
N LYS A 330 -29.87 -23.80 6.51
CA LYS A 330 -29.99 -22.49 5.86
C LYS A 330 -29.76 -21.31 6.82
N ASN A 331 -29.96 -21.52 8.12
CA ASN A 331 -29.86 -20.48 9.16
C ASN A 331 -28.43 -20.36 9.73
N ALA A 332 -27.53 -21.29 9.39
CA ALA A 332 -26.14 -21.27 9.85
C ALA A 332 -25.26 -20.28 9.04
N ARG A 333 -25.86 -19.24 8.46
CA ARG A 333 -25.13 -18.21 7.74
C ARG A 333 -24.53 -17.19 8.70
N ASP A 334 -23.23 -16.94 8.58
CA ASP A 334 -22.54 -15.83 9.25
C ASP A 334 -22.89 -14.51 8.55
N THR A 335 -23.88 -13.79 9.14
CA THR A 335 -24.41 -12.56 8.59
C THR A 335 -23.36 -11.44 8.62
N GLU A 336 -22.49 -11.39 9.63
CA GLU A 336 -21.40 -10.42 9.74
C GLU A 336 -20.44 -10.57 8.58
N VAL A 337 -19.99 -11.79 8.30
CA VAL A 337 -19.09 -12.08 7.16
C VAL A 337 -19.75 -11.71 5.84
N ALA A 338 -21.04 -12.05 5.68
CA ALA A 338 -21.80 -11.75 4.46
C ALA A 338 -21.93 -10.23 4.22
N GLU A 339 -22.18 -9.45 5.27
CA GLU A 339 -22.25 -7.99 5.21
C GLU A 339 -20.91 -7.37 4.83
N ILE A 340 -19.82 -7.77 5.48
CA ILE A 340 -18.45 -7.30 5.15
C ILE A 340 -18.09 -7.60 3.69
N ILE A 341 -18.40 -8.80 3.21
CA ILE A 341 -18.13 -9.18 1.82
C ILE A 341 -18.96 -8.33 0.84
N ALA A 342 -20.23 -8.06 1.17
CA ALA A 342 -21.10 -7.22 0.36
C ALA A 342 -20.57 -5.77 0.29
N GLU A 343 -20.12 -5.20 1.40
CA GLU A 343 -19.50 -3.87 1.43
C GLU A 343 -18.25 -3.80 0.54
N ILE A 344 -17.35 -4.78 0.65
CA ILE A 344 -16.13 -4.87 -0.18
C ILE A 344 -16.51 -4.96 -1.66
N TRP A 345 -17.53 -5.74 -2.00
CA TRP A 345 -17.99 -5.86 -3.38
C TRP A 345 -18.60 -4.57 -3.92
N MET A 346 -19.43 -3.89 -3.13
CA MET A 346 -19.99 -2.60 -3.51
C MET A 346 -18.91 -1.54 -3.73
N ALA A 347 -17.93 -1.45 -2.85
CA ALA A 347 -16.79 -0.54 -2.99
C ALA A 347 -16.02 -0.80 -4.29
N ARG A 348 -15.77 -2.07 -4.61
CA ARG A 348 -15.11 -2.47 -5.86
C ARG A 348 -15.92 -2.06 -7.09
N THR A 349 -17.22 -2.39 -7.12
CA THR A 349 -18.08 -2.08 -8.27
C THR A 349 -18.25 -0.58 -8.48
N GLY A 350 -18.29 0.20 -7.39
CA GLY A 350 -18.30 1.66 -7.45
C GLY A 350 -17.04 2.23 -8.10
N TYR A 351 -15.87 1.70 -7.74
CA TYR A 351 -14.61 2.10 -8.35
C TYR A 351 -14.52 1.69 -9.84
N GLU A 352 -14.89 0.44 -10.17
CA GLU A 352 -14.93 -0.02 -11.56
C GLU A 352 -15.85 0.87 -12.40
N ALA A 353 -17.01 1.30 -11.85
CA ALA A 353 -17.93 2.22 -12.54
C ALA A 353 -17.32 3.62 -12.79
N MET A 354 -16.45 4.11 -11.90
CA MET A 354 -15.76 5.40 -12.10
C MET A 354 -14.71 5.35 -13.22
N GLN A 355 -14.14 4.16 -13.51
CA GLN A 355 -13.18 4.01 -14.60
C GLN A 355 -13.82 4.04 -16.00
N TYR A 356 -15.14 3.82 -16.11
CA TYR A 356 -15.87 3.80 -17.38
C TYR A 356 -16.63 5.11 -17.67
N ASN A 357 -16.58 6.10 -16.79
CA ASN A 357 -17.14 7.45 -16.98
C ASN A 357 -16.04 8.49 -17.21
#